data_56c7f5a35be3e6eb08be60c386659077
#
_entry.id   56c7f5a35be3e6eb08be60c386659077
#
_cell.length_a   1.000
_cell.length_b   1.000
_cell.length_c   1.000
_cell.angle_alpha   90.00
_cell.angle_beta   90.00
_cell.angle_gamma   90.00
#
_symmetry.space_group_name_H-M   'P 1'
#
loop_
_entity.id
_entity.type
_entity.pdbx_description
1 polymer ?
#
loop_
_entity_poly.entity_id
_entity_poly.type
_entity_poly.pdbx_seq_one_letter_code
_entity_poly.pdbx_strand_id
1 'polypeptide(L)'
;MKIKLFLPLLFVGVGVFSQTPISKTIAIQSGQTITMHFDYPKLIKVSTWDKNEISITGTININGGENDDAFSLESSSDNKVVSITGEIRNIKSLPHRITVWHNGQKMMFRTEEDYKKYESEHGHNYNQMNWGTDFDIFLVIKVPKNVETKVLSTYGTIEIKDFTGPLVAESTYGGVDAALSEKLVGDLKAEVSYGEIYTNFDSKFTGSEFRDFHTVVNAKPGNGPRYSFESKYGNVYLRKAF
;
A
#
# COMPACT_ATOMS: atom_id res chain seq x y z
N MET A 1 13.29 -66.43 -1.13
CA MET A 1 13.85 -65.24 -0.47
C MET A 1 13.22 -64.02 -1.10
N LYS A 2 12.26 -63.33 -0.40
CA LYS A 2 11.54 -62.15 -0.96
C LYS A 2 12.25 -60.87 -0.45
N ILE A 3 12.94 -60.19 -1.35
CA ILE A 3 13.60 -58.90 -1.08
C ILE A 3 12.49 -57.82 -1.07
N LYS A 4 12.23 -57.21 0.12
CA LYS A 4 11.39 -56.03 0.23
C LYS A 4 12.25 -54.80 -0.05
N LEU A 5 12.02 -54.20 -1.21
CA LEU A 5 12.64 -52.91 -1.59
C LEU A 5 11.94 -51.80 -0.77
N PHE A 6 12.65 -51.21 0.19
CA PHE A 6 12.20 -50.02 0.93
C PHE A 6 12.61 -48.81 0.10
N LEU A 7 11.61 -48.13 -0.49
CA LEU A 7 11.83 -46.87 -1.19
C LEU A 7 11.76 -45.76 -0.15
N PRO A 8 12.84 -44.99 0.13
CA PRO A 8 12.74 -43.85 1.05
C PRO A 8 11.95 -42.74 0.35
N LEU A 9 10.83 -42.35 0.93
CA LEU A 9 10.03 -41.21 0.54
C LEU A 9 10.80 -39.94 0.93
N LEU A 10 11.47 -39.32 -0.04
CA LEU A 10 12.12 -38.01 0.15
C LEU A 10 11.03 -36.96 0.30
N PHE A 11 10.76 -36.51 1.53
CA PHE A 11 9.96 -35.32 1.79
C PHE A 11 10.78 -34.08 1.40
N VAL A 12 10.59 -33.61 0.18
CA VAL A 12 11.02 -32.26 -0.20
C VAL A 12 10.07 -31.30 0.52
N GLY A 13 10.55 -30.72 1.62
CA GLY A 13 9.85 -29.65 2.32
C GLY A 13 9.77 -28.42 1.39
N VAL A 14 8.64 -28.26 0.72
CA VAL A 14 8.32 -26.99 0.06
C VAL A 14 8.10 -25.99 1.19
N GLY A 15 9.05 -25.08 1.39
CA GLY A 15 8.89 -23.97 2.31
C GLY A 15 7.69 -23.12 1.85
N VAL A 16 6.56 -23.29 2.49
CA VAL A 16 5.40 -22.40 2.31
C VAL A 16 5.79 -21.09 2.97
N PHE A 17 6.19 -20.09 2.18
CA PHE A 17 6.35 -18.72 2.65
C PHE A 17 4.97 -18.22 3.08
N SER A 18 4.71 -18.25 4.37
CA SER A 18 3.43 -17.81 4.95
C SER A 18 3.50 -16.30 5.15
N GLN A 19 2.59 -15.57 4.52
CA GLN A 19 2.36 -14.16 4.84
C GLN A 19 1.72 -14.07 6.23
N THR A 20 2.23 -13.22 7.10
CA THR A 20 1.66 -13.00 8.44
C THR A 20 0.42 -12.12 8.32
N PRO A 21 -0.77 -12.62 8.68
CA PRO A 21 -1.98 -11.80 8.67
C PRO A 21 -1.94 -10.77 9.80
N ILE A 22 -2.43 -9.56 9.51
CA ILE A 22 -2.65 -8.54 10.52
C ILE A 22 -4.14 -8.16 10.56
N SER A 23 -4.64 -7.92 11.79
CA SER A 23 -5.99 -7.43 12.02
C SER A 23 -6.01 -6.54 13.25
N LYS A 24 -6.55 -5.32 13.10
CA LYS A 24 -6.74 -4.37 14.20
C LYS A 24 -8.06 -3.63 14.02
N THR A 25 -8.81 -3.53 15.10
CA THR A 25 -10.06 -2.74 15.15
C THR A 25 -9.90 -1.62 16.18
N ILE A 26 -10.30 -0.40 15.82
CA ILE A 26 -10.18 0.78 16.67
C ILE A 26 -11.52 1.49 16.71
N ALA A 27 -12.09 1.63 17.91
CA ALA A 27 -13.33 2.37 18.07
C ALA A 27 -13.11 3.87 17.79
N ILE A 28 -14.12 4.51 17.20
CA ILE A 28 -14.13 5.97 16.97
C ILE A 28 -15.35 6.59 17.65
N GLN A 29 -15.15 7.75 18.26
CA GLN A 29 -16.19 8.51 18.91
C GLN A 29 -16.76 9.56 17.94
N SER A 30 -18.00 9.98 18.20
CA SER A 30 -18.62 11.06 17.42
C SER A 30 -17.82 12.35 17.52
N GLY A 31 -17.56 12.97 16.36
CA GLY A 31 -16.81 14.23 16.26
C GLY A 31 -15.28 14.05 16.14
N GLN A 32 -14.76 12.83 16.22
CA GLN A 32 -13.35 12.58 15.91
C GLN A 32 -13.10 12.51 14.42
N THR A 33 -11.90 12.89 14.02
CA THR A 33 -11.32 12.68 12.68
C THR A 33 -10.31 11.53 12.72
N ILE A 34 -9.90 11.04 11.56
CA ILE A 34 -8.95 9.93 11.42
C ILE A 34 -7.71 10.42 10.66
N THR A 35 -6.53 10.17 11.22
CA THR A 35 -5.25 10.38 10.53
C THR A 35 -4.43 9.11 10.56
N MET A 36 -3.99 8.65 9.40
CA MET A 36 -3.21 7.43 9.24
C MET A 36 -1.92 7.73 8.49
N HIS A 37 -0.81 7.17 8.94
CA HIS A 37 0.49 7.25 8.28
C HIS A 37 1.14 5.88 8.19
N PHE A 38 1.57 5.51 6.98
CA PHE A 38 2.19 4.23 6.69
C PHE A 38 3.46 4.44 5.86
N ASP A 39 4.59 3.91 6.30
CA ASP A 39 5.85 4.08 5.58
C ASP A 39 6.03 3.10 4.42
N TYR A 40 5.92 1.80 4.66
CA TYR A 40 6.37 0.74 3.72
C TYR A 40 5.29 -0.16 3.12
N PRO A 41 3.98 0.00 3.31
CA PRO A 41 3.02 -0.80 2.56
C PRO A 41 3.19 -0.59 1.07
N LYS A 42 3.14 -1.66 0.30
CA LYS A 42 3.12 -1.61 -1.16
C LYS A 42 1.79 -1.08 -1.69
N LEU A 43 0.72 -1.45 -0.99
CA LEU A 43 -0.64 -1.06 -1.34
C LEU A 43 -1.50 -0.87 -0.08
N ILE A 44 -2.20 0.25 -0.03
CA ILE A 44 -3.18 0.58 1.02
C ILE A 44 -4.52 0.78 0.34
N LYS A 45 -5.47 -0.15 0.56
CA LYS A 45 -6.85 -0.01 0.07
C LYS A 45 -7.71 0.64 1.14
N VAL A 46 -8.40 1.72 0.78
CA VAL A 46 -9.22 2.50 1.72
C VAL A 46 -10.66 2.58 1.20
N SER A 47 -11.59 2.23 2.06
CA SER A 47 -13.04 2.31 1.79
C SER A 47 -13.81 2.72 3.04
N THR A 48 -15.11 3.01 2.90
CA THR A 48 -15.99 3.28 4.03
C THR A 48 -16.96 2.13 4.29
N TRP A 49 -17.46 2.03 5.52
CA TRP A 49 -18.49 1.08 5.93
C TRP A 49 -19.47 1.67 6.96
N ASP A 50 -20.49 0.89 7.32
CA ASP A 50 -21.58 1.37 8.20
C ASP A 50 -21.32 1.11 9.71
N LYS A 51 -20.07 0.82 10.12
CA LYS A 51 -19.73 0.61 11.52
C LYS A 51 -18.97 1.81 12.07
N ASN A 52 -19.16 2.10 13.39
CA ASN A 52 -18.46 3.18 14.10
C ASN A 52 -17.09 2.71 14.63
N GLU A 53 -16.31 2.09 13.80
CA GLU A 53 -14.96 1.60 14.09
C GLU A 53 -14.09 1.63 12.85
N ILE A 54 -12.78 1.73 13.04
CA ILE A 54 -11.78 1.58 11.98
C ILE A 54 -11.36 0.12 11.98
N SER A 55 -11.38 -0.54 10.83
CA SER A 55 -10.82 -1.88 10.64
C SER A 55 -9.61 -1.81 9.75
N ILE A 56 -8.50 -2.36 10.19
CA ILE A 56 -7.28 -2.53 9.41
C ILE A 56 -6.97 -4.01 9.36
N THR A 57 -6.98 -4.57 8.17
CA THR A 57 -6.59 -5.96 7.91
C THR A 57 -5.54 -6.00 6.82
N GLY A 58 -4.80 -7.10 6.70
CA GLY A 58 -3.81 -7.19 5.65
C GLY A 58 -2.86 -8.35 5.83
N THR A 59 -1.78 -8.31 5.07
CA THR A 59 -0.70 -9.29 5.13
C THR A 59 0.64 -8.59 5.20
N ILE A 60 1.51 -9.11 6.04
CA ILE A 60 2.88 -8.67 6.20
C ILE A 60 3.79 -9.77 5.67
N ASN A 61 4.75 -9.40 4.86
CA ASN A 61 5.80 -10.28 4.41
C ASN A 61 7.09 -9.45 4.25
N ILE A 62 7.98 -9.58 5.21
CA ILE A 62 9.27 -8.91 5.22
C ILE A 62 10.34 -9.98 5.12
N ASN A 63 11.18 -9.93 4.06
CA ASN A 63 12.20 -10.93 3.78
C ASN A 63 11.65 -12.37 3.75
N GLY A 64 10.48 -12.58 3.11
CA GLY A 64 9.85 -13.91 3.04
C GLY A 64 9.22 -14.37 4.35
N GLY A 65 8.83 -13.45 5.23
CA GLY A 65 8.22 -13.72 6.53
C GLY A 65 9.23 -13.80 7.70
N GLU A 66 10.52 -13.74 7.42
CA GLU A 66 11.56 -13.88 8.46
C GLU A 66 11.64 -12.68 9.42
N ASN A 67 11.14 -11.51 8.99
CA ASN A 67 11.22 -10.27 9.76
C ASN A 67 9.86 -9.58 9.92
N ASP A 68 8.76 -10.30 9.83
CA ASP A 68 7.41 -9.74 9.92
C ASP A 68 7.11 -9.05 11.25
N ASP A 69 7.77 -9.49 12.32
CA ASP A 69 7.72 -8.89 13.65
C ASP A 69 8.31 -7.47 13.73
N ALA A 70 9.06 -7.05 12.71
CA ALA A 70 9.54 -5.68 12.59
C ALA A 70 8.40 -4.70 12.25
N PHE A 71 7.30 -5.15 11.62
CA PHE A 71 6.17 -4.28 11.35
C PHE A 71 5.42 -3.96 12.64
N SER A 72 5.20 -2.67 12.89
CA SER A 72 4.43 -2.15 14.02
C SER A 72 3.22 -1.40 13.52
N LEU A 73 2.05 -1.68 14.10
CA LEU A 73 0.82 -0.94 13.86
C LEU A 73 0.32 -0.37 15.19
N GLU A 74 0.58 0.92 15.40
CA GLU A 74 0.21 1.63 16.62
C GLU A 74 -1.00 2.52 16.41
N SER A 75 -1.72 2.82 17.48
CA SER A 75 -2.84 3.75 17.45
C SER A 75 -2.93 4.52 18.75
N SER A 76 -3.22 5.79 18.64
CA SER A 76 -3.57 6.67 19.74
C SER A 76 -4.87 7.40 19.44
N SER A 77 -5.58 7.80 20.49
CA SER A 77 -6.85 8.52 20.35
C SER A 77 -6.93 9.59 21.43
N ASP A 78 -7.27 10.78 21.02
CA ASP A 78 -7.69 11.86 21.91
C ASP A 78 -9.15 12.26 21.64
N ASN A 79 -9.64 13.36 22.23
CA ASN A 79 -11.03 13.80 22.05
C ASN A 79 -11.36 14.27 20.62
N LYS A 80 -10.37 14.46 19.74
CA LYS A 80 -10.54 15.04 18.40
C LYS A 80 -10.09 14.13 17.28
N VAL A 81 -9.01 13.36 17.51
CA VAL A 81 -8.34 12.62 16.44
C VAL A 81 -8.02 11.21 16.88
N VAL A 82 -8.28 10.25 16.02
CA VAL A 82 -7.71 8.91 16.07
C VAL A 82 -6.51 8.87 15.14
N SER A 83 -5.32 8.68 15.70
CA SER A 83 -4.06 8.60 14.95
C SER A 83 -3.60 7.16 14.86
N ILE A 84 -3.20 6.72 13.65
CA ILE A 84 -2.72 5.36 13.38
C ILE A 84 -1.41 5.46 12.63
N THR A 85 -0.40 4.71 13.07
CA THR A 85 0.93 4.68 12.44
C THR A 85 1.32 3.23 12.17
N GLY A 86 1.70 2.95 10.92
CA GLY A 86 2.29 1.68 10.52
C GLY A 86 3.74 1.91 10.06
N GLU A 87 4.70 1.35 10.79
CA GLU A 87 6.13 1.57 10.57
C GLU A 87 6.94 0.28 10.70
N ILE A 88 8.18 0.31 10.23
CA ILE A 88 9.15 -0.78 10.40
C ILE A 88 10.12 -0.39 11.50
N ARG A 89 10.07 -1.13 12.61
CA ARG A 89 11.00 -0.94 13.72
C ARG A 89 12.41 -1.38 13.34
N ASN A 90 13.40 -0.61 13.76
CA ASN A 90 14.82 -0.93 13.56
C ASN A 90 15.19 -1.28 12.11
N ILE A 91 14.60 -0.62 11.14
CA ILE A 91 14.74 -0.90 9.70
C ILE A 91 16.21 -1.03 9.27
N LYS A 92 17.12 -0.23 9.85
CA LYS A 92 18.56 -0.26 9.52
C LYS A 92 19.25 -1.54 9.96
N SER A 93 18.68 -2.30 10.88
CA SER A 93 19.22 -3.58 11.37
C SER A 93 18.63 -4.79 10.64
N LEU A 94 17.63 -4.60 9.77
CA LEU A 94 17.06 -5.68 9.01
C LEU A 94 18.06 -6.21 7.97
N PRO A 95 18.15 -7.53 7.82
CA PRO A 95 19.07 -8.12 6.87
C PRO A 95 18.65 -7.78 5.44
N HIS A 96 19.65 -7.45 4.61
CA HIS A 96 19.44 -7.30 3.19
C HIS A 96 19.31 -8.69 2.53
N ARG A 97 18.56 -8.74 1.44
CA ARG A 97 18.35 -9.91 0.59
C ARG A 97 18.66 -9.54 -0.86
N ILE A 98 19.02 -10.54 -1.64
CA ILE A 98 19.07 -10.41 -3.09
C ILE A 98 17.79 -11.01 -3.62
N THR A 99 16.98 -10.19 -4.28
CA THR A 99 15.71 -10.61 -4.87
C THR A 99 15.80 -10.46 -6.38
N VAL A 100 15.52 -11.53 -7.11
CA VAL A 100 15.49 -11.54 -8.58
C VAL A 100 14.10 -11.95 -9.08
N TRP A 101 13.71 -11.41 -10.23
CA TRP A 101 12.47 -11.78 -10.91
C TRP A 101 12.79 -12.38 -12.26
N HIS A 102 12.32 -13.60 -12.47
CA HIS A 102 12.46 -14.32 -13.73
C HIS A 102 11.09 -14.83 -14.17
N ASN A 103 10.63 -14.42 -15.36
CA ASN A 103 9.31 -14.80 -15.90
C ASN A 103 8.14 -14.63 -14.91
N GLY A 104 8.14 -13.55 -14.16
CA GLY A 104 7.11 -13.25 -13.15
C GLY A 104 7.26 -14.00 -11.82
N GLN A 105 8.22 -14.91 -11.72
CA GLN A 105 8.54 -15.58 -10.46
C GLN A 105 9.58 -14.80 -9.68
N LYS A 106 9.34 -14.62 -8.38
CA LYS A 106 10.23 -13.96 -7.43
C LYS A 106 11.06 -15.03 -6.71
N MET A 107 12.38 -14.87 -6.75
CA MET A 107 13.32 -15.69 -5.99
C MET A 107 14.14 -14.78 -5.07
N MET A 108 14.35 -15.21 -3.84
CA MET A 108 15.07 -14.44 -2.83
C MET A 108 16.21 -15.27 -2.25
N PHE A 109 17.38 -14.65 -2.16
CA PHE A 109 18.60 -15.25 -1.62
C PHE A 109 19.01 -14.53 -0.36
N ARG A 110 19.39 -15.31 0.66
CA ARG A 110 19.83 -14.76 1.96
C ARG A 110 21.21 -14.14 1.88
N THR A 111 22.08 -14.71 1.05
CA THR A 111 23.48 -14.30 0.91
C THR A 111 23.85 -14.09 -0.56
N GLU A 112 24.93 -13.34 -0.79
CA GLU A 112 25.51 -13.19 -2.12
C GLU A 112 26.10 -14.52 -2.64
N GLU A 113 26.56 -15.39 -1.74
CA GLU A 113 27.08 -16.72 -2.09
C GLU A 113 25.99 -17.62 -2.67
N ASP A 114 24.80 -17.65 -2.02
CA ASP A 114 23.64 -18.40 -2.52
C ASP A 114 23.21 -17.90 -3.91
N TYR A 115 23.20 -16.58 -4.09
CA TYR A 115 22.88 -15.97 -5.37
C TYR A 115 23.91 -16.34 -6.45
N LYS A 116 25.22 -16.22 -6.17
CA LYS A 116 26.29 -16.57 -7.12
C LYS A 116 26.26 -18.04 -7.51
N LYS A 117 25.95 -18.92 -6.57
CA LYS A 117 25.74 -20.34 -6.86
C LYS A 117 24.59 -20.55 -7.84
N TYR A 118 23.43 -19.96 -7.55
CA TYR A 118 22.28 -20.00 -8.45
C TYR A 118 22.63 -19.48 -9.85
N GLU A 119 23.28 -18.32 -9.93
CA GLU A 119 23.69 -17.69 -11.18
C GLU A 119 24.67 -18.54 -11.98
N SER A 120 25.60 -19.24 -11.33
CA SER A 120 26.53 -20.16 -12.00
C SER A 120 25.86 -21.38 -12.63
N GLU A 121 24.74 -21.82 -12.04
CA GLU A 121 23.97 -22.98 -12.51
C GLU A 121 22.91 -22.60 -13.58
N HIS A 122 22.35 -21.39 -13.54
CA HIS A 122 21.21 -20.97 -14.35
C HIS A 122 21.51 -19.78 -15.29
N GLY A 123 22.69 -19.17 -15.16
CA GLY A 123 23.08 -17.97 -15.92
C GLY A 123 22.34 -16.71 -15.44
N HIS A 124 22.65 -15.58 -16.07
CA HIS A 124 21.99 -14.27 -15.82
C HIS A 124 20.61 -14.22 -16.47
N ASN A 125 19.67 -14.99 -15.99
CA ASN A 125 18.35 -15.18 -16.60
C ASN A 125 17.25 -14.52 -15.75
N TYR A 126 17.38 -13.22 -15.44
CA TYR A 126 16.36 -12.47 -14.70
C TYR A 126 16.08 -11.09 -15.33
N ASN A 127 14.85 -10.63 -15.16
CA ASN A 127 14.38 -9.36 -15.72
C ASN A 127 14.67 -8.18 -14.79
N GLN A 128 14.74 -8.43 -13.49
CA GLN A 128 14.96 -7.43 -12.45
C GLN A 128 15.70 -8.04 -11.27
N MET A 129 16.57 -7.25 -10.66
CA MET A 129 17.28 -7.59 -9.43
C MET A 129 17.17 -6.43 -8.43
N ASN A 130 16.97 -6.75 -7.17
CA ASN A 130 17.01 -5.81 -6.07
C ASN A 130 17.93 -6.32 -4.95
N TRP A 131 18.70 -5.42 -4.36
CA TRP A 131 19.53 -5.68 -3.18
C TRP A 131 19.04 -4.81 -2.03
N GLY A 132 18.42 -5.40 -1.04
CA GLY A 132 17.88 -4.67 0.10
C GLY A 132 16.96 -5.53 0.95
N THR A 133 16.32 -4.92 1.94
CA THR A 133 15.22 -5.56 2.65
C THR A 133 14.00 -5.61 1.72
N ASP A 134 13.41 -6.78 1.63
CA ASP A 134 12.22 -6.99 0.79
C ASP A 134 10.96 -6.77 1.61
N PHE A 135 10.12 -5.83 1.18
CA PHE A 135 8.85 -5.49 1.83
C PHE A 135 7.68 -5.82 0.88
N ASP A 136 6.77 -6.65 1.34
CA ASP A 136 5.55 -7.01 0.62
C ASP A 136 4.36 -6.95 1.59
N ILE A 137 3.95 -5.70 1.90
CA ILE A 137 2.94 -5.37 2.90
C ILE A 137 1.71 -4.82 2.18
N PHE A 138 0.55 -5.44 2.45
CA PHE A 138 -0.74 -5.03 1.88
C PHE A 138 -1.72 -4.74 3.00
N LEU A 139 -2.36 -3.58 2.97
CA LEU A 139 -3.33 -3.16 3.95
C LEU A 139 -4.70 -2.91 3.31
N VAL A 140 -5.75 -3.34 3.99
CA VAL A 140 -7.15 -3.05 3.65
C VAL A 140 -7.77 -2.35 4.86
N ILE A 141 -8.19 -1.10 4.65
CA ILE A 141 -8.68 -0.22 5.69
C ILE A 141 -10.14 0.14 5.41
N LYS A 142 -10.97 -0.04 6.41
CA LYS A 142 -12.36 0.43 6.38
C LYS A 142 -12.57 1.44 7.49
N VAL A 143 -13.08 2.60 7.14
CA VAL A 143 -13.39 3.68 8.09
C VAL A 143 -14.89 3.98 8.09
N PRO A 144 -15.45 4.54 9.16
CA PRO A 144 -16.87 4.93 9.17
C PRO A 144 -17.18 5.93 8.06
N LYS A 145 -18.39 5.87 7.50
CA LYS A 145 -18.88 6.85 6.55
C LYS A 145 -18.93 8.26 7.16
N ASN A 146 -18.71 9.26 6.33
CA ASN A 146 -18.82 10.69 6.66
C ASN A 146 -17.84 11.19 7.74
N VAL A 147 -16.82 10.42 8.08
CA VAL A 147 -15.74 10.84 8.97
C VAL A 147 -14.60 11.42 8.14
N GLU A 148 -14.14 12.62 8.50
CA GLU A 148 -12.97 13.23 7.89
C GLU A 148 -11.75 12.34 8.09
N THR A 149 -11.13 11.91 6.98
CA THR A 149 -10.05 10.94 6.99
C THR A 149 -8.85 11.47 6.22
N LYS A 150 -7.66 11.37 6.82
CA LYS A 150 -6.38 11.63 6.18
C LYS A 150 -5.55 10.36 6.15
N VAL A 151 -5.04 10.00 4.96
CA VAL A 151 -4.17 8.81 4.73
C VAL A 151 -2.88 9.27 4.08
N LEU A 152 -1.77 8.99 4.73
CA LEU A 152 -0.42 9.31 4.27
C LEU A 152 0.34 8.02 4.00
N SER A 153 1.04 7.95 2.88
CA SER A 153 1.95 6.85 2.54
C SER A 153 3.31 7.38 2.12
N THR A 154 4.38 6.80 2.64
CA THR A 154 5.73 7.16 2.18
C THR A 154 6.08 6.45 0.87
N TYR A 155 5.93 5.13 0.78
CA TYR A 155 6.37 4.36 -0.40
C TYR A 155 5.24 3.66 -1.16
N GLY A 156 4.06 3.50 -0.57
CA GLY A 156 2.98 2.70 -1.15
C GLY A 156 1.97 3.48 -1.96
N THR A 157 1.28 2.77 -2.83
CA THR A 157 0.11 3.29 -3.51
C THR A 157 -1.11 3.27 -2.59
N ILE A 158 -1.91 4.35 -2.62
CA ILE A 158 -3.20 4.45 -1.93
C ILE A 158 -4.30 4.24 -2.96
N GLU A 159 -5.04 3.14 -2.84
CA GLU A 159 -6.22 2.84 -3.66
C GLU A 159 -7.49 3.17 -2.85
N ILE A 160 -8.33 4.04 -3.41
CA ILE A 160 -9.57 4.51 -2.80
C ILE A 160 -10.75 4.02 -3.62
N LYS A 161 -11.66 3.29 -2.97
CA LYS A 161 -12.86 2.78 -3.61
C LYS A 161 -14.03 2.77 -2.63
N ASP A 162 -15.24 3.04 -3.12
CA ASP A 162 -16.46 3.06 -2.30
C ASP A 162 -16.32 3.93 -1.06
N PHE A 163 -15.73 5.13 -1.22
CA PHE A 163 -15.48 6.05 -0.12
C PHE A 163 -16.52 7.19 -0.08
N THR A 164 -17.03 7.43 1.12
CA THR A 164 -17.97 8.55 1.39
C THR A 164 -17.53 9.33 2.64
N GLY A 165 -17.33 10.63 2.48
CA GLY A 165 -16.82 11.54 3.52
C GLY A 165 -15.66 12.38 3.01
N PRO A 166 -15.24 13.42 3.75
CA PRO A 166 -14.05 14.20 3.39
C PRO A 166 -12.80 13.33 3.45
N LEU A 167 -11.96 13.42 2.42
CA LEU A 167 -10.75 12.59 2.32
C LEU A 167 -9.54 13.40 1.83
N VAL A 168 -8.43 13.20 2.51
CA VAL A 168 -7.10 13.59 2.06
C VAL A 168 -6.26 12.32 1.90
N ALA A 169 -5.69 12.06 0.72
CA ALA A 169 -4.77 10.98 0.50
C ALA A 169 -3.49 11.48 -0.18
N GLU A 170 -2.37 11.28 0.48
CA GLU A 170 -1.06 11.78 0.06
C GLU A 170 -0.06 10.63 0.00
N SER A 171 0.64 10.47 -1.12
CA SER A 171 1.74 9.51 -1.27
C SER A 171 3.03 10.20 -1.69
N THR A 172 4.16 9.86 -1.07
CA THR A 172 5.44 10.46 -1.45
C THR A 172 6.04 9.75 -2.67
N TYR A 173 6.30 8.45 -2.60
CA TYR A 173 6.95 7.68 -3.67
C TYR A 173 6.00 6.72 -4.41
N GLY A 174 4.77 6.60 -3.95
CA GLY A 174 3.72 5.83 -4.61
C GLY A 174 2.71 6.74 -5.31
N GLY A 175 1.64 6.14 -5.83
CA GLY A 175 0.53 6.85 -6.45
C GLY A 175 -0.72 6.93 -5.58
N VAL A 176 -1.71 7.67 -6.07
CA VAL A 176 -3.07 7.66 -5.53
C VAL A 176 -4.01 7.26 -6.67
N ASP A 177 -4.82 6.22 -6.45
CA ASP A 177 -5.81 5.72 -7.40
C ASP A 177 -7.21 5.77 -6.77
N ALA A 178 -8.01 6.74 -7.17
CA ALA A 178 -9.31 7.01 -6.58
C ALA A 178 -10.44 6.74 -7.57
N ALA A 179 -11.25 5.70 -7.29
CA ALA A 179 -12.49 5.41 -8.00
C ALA A 179 -13.68 6.02 -7.23
N LEU A 180 -14.26 7.10 -7.77
CA LEU A 180 -15.28 7.91 -7.11
C LEU A 180 -16.51 8.08 -7.98
N SER A 181 -17.69 8.15 -7.35
CA SER A 181 -18.91 8.60 -8.00
C SER A 181 -18.85 10.12 -8.17
N GLU A 182 -18.64 10.58 -9.39
CA GLU A 182 -18.41 11.99 -9.71
C GLU A 182 -19.49 12.92 -9.13
N LYS A 183 -20.77 12.51 -9.17
CA LYS A 183 -21.90 13.29 -8.63
C LYS A 183 -21.85 13.46 -7.10
N LEU A 184 -21.14 12.56 -6.39
CA LEU A 184 -21.00 12.57 -4.94
C LEU A 184 -19.71 13.26 -4.49
N VAL A 185 -18.91 13.81 -5.40
CA VAL A 185 -17.69 14.56 -5.11
C VAL A 185 -18.02 16.05 -5.10
N GLY A 186 -17.68 16.75 -4.02
CA GLY A 186 -17.80 18.20 -3.94
C GLY A 186 -16.55 18.89 -4.50
N ASP A 187 -15.82 19.59 -3.64
CA ASP A 187 -14.54 20.19 -4.06
C ASP A 187 -13.48 19.08 -4.22
N LEU A 188 -12.86 19.01 -5.38
CA LEU A 188 -11.82 18.06 -5.72
C LEU A 188 -10.52 18.79 -6.05
N LYS A 189 -9.44 18.43 -5.37
CA LYS A 189 -8.08 18.84 -5.69
C LYS A 189 -7.25 17.60 -6.03
N ALA A 190 -6.47 17.66 -7.09
CA ALA A 190 -5.42 16.68 -7.38
C ALA A 190 -4.10 17.39 -7.66
N GLU A 191 -3.01 16.87 -7.10
CA GLU A 191 -1.69 17.48 -7.14
C GLU A 191 -0.60 16.42 -7.37
N VAL A 192 0.34 16.73 -8.24
CA VAL A 192 1.56 15.91 -8.45
C VAL A 192 2.78 16.82 -8.61
N SER A 193 3.93 16.36 -8.08
CA SER A 193 5.20 17.09 -8.28
C SER A 193 6.02 16.52 -9.44
N TYR A 194 6.25 15.20 -9.48
CA TYR A 194 7.05 14.52 -10.51
C TYR A 194 6.28 13.37 -11.17
N GLY A 195 4.97 13.56 -11.38
CA GLY A 195 4.10 12.57 -11.98
C GLY A 195 3.03 13.21 -12.85
N GLU A 196 2.02 12.44 -13.19
CA GLU A 196 0.92 12.87 -14.03
C GLU A 196 -0.43 12.62 -13.36
N ILE A 197 -1.43 13.44 -13.71
CA ILE A 197 -2.81 13.29 -13.27
C ILE A 197 -3.62 12.73 -14.44
N TYR A 198 -4.19 11.54 -14.24
CA TYR A 198 -5.06 10.88 -15.21
C TYR A 198 -6.51 10.90 -14.72
N THR A 199 -7.43 11.25 -15.60
CA THR A 199 -8.86 11.25 -15.23
C THR A 199 -9.75 10.86 -16.41
N ASN A 200 -10.87 10.19 -16.08
CA ASN A 200 -11.98 9.95 -16.99
C ASN A 200 -13.29 10.63 -16.50
N PHE A 201 -13.18 11.61 -15.60
CA PHE A 201 -14.31 12.44 -15.18
C PHE A 201 -14.78 13.33 -16.34
N ASP A 202 -16.10 13.55 -16.43
CA ASP A 202 -16.67 14.49 -17.41
C ASP A 202 -16.54 15.94 -16.95
N SER A 203 -16.31 16.16 -15.67
CA SER A 203 -16.22 17.49 -15.07
C SER A 203 -15.04 18.27 -15.60
N LYS A 204 -15.25 19.57 -15.79
CA LYS A 204 -14.19 20.48 -16.20
C LYS A 204 -13.23 20.75 -15.05
N PHE A 205 -11.96 20.47 -15.26
CA PHE A 205 -10.89 20.85 -14.36
C PHE A 205 -10.43 22.28 -14.63
N THR A 206 -10.18 23.06 -13.59
CA THR A 206 -9.75 24.44 -13.62
C THR A 206 -8.52 24.62 -12.75
N GLY A 207 -7.71 25.67 -13.01
CA GLY A 207 -6.58 26.03 -12.16
C GLY A 207 -5.38 25.08 -12.29
N SER A 208 -4.95 24.76 -13.52
CA SER A 208 -3.69 24.07 -13.73
C SER A 208 -2.54 25.08 -13.60
N GLU A 209 -1.78 25.05 -12.52
CA GLU A 209 -0.48 25.69 -12.47
C GLU A 209 0.57 24.66 -12.94
N PHE A 210 1.13 24.87 -14.10
CA PHE A 210 2.30 24.15 -14.60
C PHE A 210 3.53 24.97 -14.19
N ARG A 211 4.20 24.58 -13.13
CA ARG A 211 5.55 25.08 -12.82
C ARG A 211 6.46 23.88 -12.74
N ASP A 212 7.53 23.86 -13.54
CA ASP A 212 8.64 22.92 -13.48
C ASP A 212 8.35 21.60 -12.74
N PHE A 213 7.65 20.67 -13.40
CA PHE A 213 7.26 19.34 -12.87
C PHE A 213 6.14 19.31 -11.81
N HIS A 214 5.44 20.44 -11.55
CA HIS A 214 4.38 20.49 -10.56
C HIS A 214 3.03 20.83 -11.22
N THR A 215 2.03 19.98 -11.03
CA THR A 215 0.68 20.15 -11.58
C THR A 215 -0.36 20.11 -10.47
N VAL A 216 -1.21 21.13 -10.44
CA VAL A 216 -2.37 21.20 -9.54
C VAL A 216 -3.62 21.42 -10.37
N VAL A 217 -4.62 20.56 -10.20
CA VAL A 217 -5.93 20.71 -10.82
C VAL A 217 -7.04 20.70 -9.78
N ASN A 218 -8.06 21.51 -10.04
CA ASN A 218 -9.24 21.60 -9.19
C ASN A 218 -10.51 21.38 -10.01
N ALA A 219 -11.52 20.77 -9.42
CA ALA A 219 -12.84 20.59 -10.02
C ALA A 219 -13.92 20.64 -8.94
N LYS A 220 -15.16 20.83 -9.35
CA LYS A 220 -16.35 20.70 -8.52
C LYS A 220 -17.36 19.83 -9.23
N PRO A 221 -17.16 18.49 -9.23
CA PRO A 221 -17.99 17.56 -10.00
C PRO A 221 -19.44 17.48 -9.52
N GLY A 222 -19.69 17.65 -8.23
CA GLY A 222 -21.01 17.56 -7.62
C GLY A 222 -21.11 18.35 -6.33
N ASN A 223 -21.96 17.90 -5.40
CA ASN A 223 -22.27 18.59 -4.15
C ASN A 223 -21.88 17.79 -2.90
N GLY A 224 -20.98 16.84 -3.02
CA GLY A 224 -20.53 16.00 -1.92
C GLY A 224 -19.44 16.62 -1.04
N PRO A 225 -18.75 15.80 -0.25
CA PRO A 225 -17.61 16.23 0.56
C PRO A 225 -16.38 16.60 -0.29
N ARG A 226 -15.41 17.22 0.38
CA ARG A 226 -14.13 17.59 -0.21
C ARG A 226 -13.20 16.38 -0.31
N TYR A 227 -12.50 16.27 -1.44
CA TYR A 227 -11.44 15.30 -1.69
C TYR A 227 -10.15 16.02 -2.09
N SER A 228 -9.02 15.56 -1.55
CA SER A 228 -7.70 16.06 -1.92
C SER A 228 -6.74 14.89 -2.10
N PHE A 229 -6.12 14.79 -3.28
CA PHE A 229 -5.20 13.73 -3.64
C PHE A 229 -3.87 14.32 -4.05
N GLU A 230 -2.78 13.79 -3.49
CA GLU A 230 -1.44 14.24 -3.79
C GLU A 230 -0.49 13.07 -4.00
N SER A 231 0.36 13.17 -5.03
CA SER A 231 1.51 12.28 -5.18
C SER A 231 2.75 13.11 -5.53
N LYS A 232 3.84 12.90 -4.79
CA LYS A 232 5.08 13.66 -5.04
C LYS A 232 5.91 13.06 -6.19
N TYR A 233 6.12 11.74 -6.20
CA TYR A 233 6.93 11.05 -7.21
C TYR A 233 6.16 9.98 -7.99
N GLY A 234 4.86 9.91 -7.85
CA GLY A 234 3.98 9.01 -8.58
C GLY A 234 2.82 9.74 -9.23
N ASN A 235 1.87 8.98 -9.74
CA ASN A 235 0.72 9.51 -10.45
C ASN A 235 -0.54 9.58 -9.57
N VAL A 236 -1.48 10.46 -9.95
CA VAL A 236 -2.83 10.49 -9.41
C VAL A 236 -3.80 10.04 -10.50
N TYR A 237 -4.59 9.02 -10.21
CA TYR A 237 -5.65 8.51 -11.07
C TYR A 237 -7.02 8.82 -10.46
N LEU A 238 -7.83 9.58 -11.18
CA LEU A 238 -9.20 9.90 -10.82
C LEU A 238 -10.14 9.14 -11.77
N ARG A 239 -10.81 8.12 -11.25
CA ARG A 239 -11.64 7.22 -12.06
C ARG A 239 -13.10 7.32 -11.67
N LYS A 240 -14.00 7.27 -12.64
CA LYS A 240 -15.42 7.05 -12.36
C LYS A 240 -15.63 5.68 -11.73
N ALA A 241 -16.31 5.66 -10.57
CA ALA A 241 -16.83 4.40 -10.05
C ALA A 241 -17.96 3.91 -10.97
N PHE A 242 -17.97 2.62 -11.25
CA PHE A 242 -19.00 1.94 -12.02
C PHE A 242 -20.15 1.48 -11.14
#